data_3b7ae651bf88b77137a7a7da4b943e1f
#
_entry.id   3b7ae651bf88b77137a7a7da4b943e1f
#
_cell.length_a   1.000
_cell.length_b   1.000
_cell.length_c   1.000
_cell.angle_alpha   90.00
_cell.angle_beta   90.00
_cell.angle_gamma   90.00
#
_symmetry.space_group_name_H-M   'P 1'
#
loop_
_entity.id
_entity.type
_entity.pdbx_description
1 polymer ?
#
loop_
_entity_poly.entity_id
_entity_poly.type
_entity_poly.pdbx_seq_one_letter_code
_entity_poly.pdbx_strand_id
1 'polypeptide(L)'
;MYEVEIKVPADLDATRERLREVGAERVAAKRQRDTYYDAPHRDFAETDEALRIRREAPAADEGASPEEAPDPGATVTYKGPLLDAASKTRAEHETGVDDGEALAAVLSGLGFEPAATVEKRREFW
;
A
#
# COMPACT_ATOMS: atom_id res chain seq x y z
N MET A 1 -13.31 10.68 -2.19
CA MET A 1 -13.40 9.24 -2.51
C MET A 1 -13.46 8.42 -1.23
N TYR A 2 -14.17 7.32 -1.26
CA TYR A 2 -14.26 6.40 -0.12
C TYR A 2 -13.76 5.02 -0.51
N GLU A 3 -13.05 4.37 0.41
CA GLU A 3 -12.63 2.98 0.27
C GLU A 3 -13.55 2.11 1.12
N VAL A 4 -14.03 1.02 0.52
CA VAL A 4 -14.73 -0.06 1.22
C VAL A 4 -13.91 -1.32 1.03
N GLU A 5 -13.50 -1.96 2.13
CA GLU A 5 -12.60 -3.10 2.09
C GLU A 5 -13.04 -4.17 3.07
N ILE A 6 -12.99 -5.42 2.62
CA ILE A 6 -13.22 -6.59 3.47
C ILE A 6 -11.96 -7.43 3.43
N LYS A 7 -11.42 -7.78 4.60
CA LYS A 7 -10.23 -8.62 4.73
C LYS A 7 -10.58 -9.90 5.47
N VAL A 8 -10.14 -11.02 4.95
CA VAL A 8 -10.31 -12.32 5.58
C VAL A 8 -8.96 -13.04 5.66
N PRO A 9 -8.65 -13.73 6.77
CA PRO A 9 -7.48 -14.59 6.83
C PRO A 9 -7.63 -15.74 5.83
N ALA A 10 -6.53 -16.08 5.14
CA ALA A 10 -6.56 -17.17 4.17
C ALA A 10 -5.21 -17.86 4.09
N ASP A 11 -5.24 -19.17 3.83
CA ASP A 11 -4.06 -19.92 3.42
C ASP A 11 -3.79 -19.60 1.95
N LEU A 12 -2.58 -19.09 1.63
CA LEU A 12 -2.27 -18.62 0.29
C LEU A 12 -2.30 -19.74 -0.75
N ASP A 13 -1.76 -20.91 -0.43
CA ASP A 13 -1.74 -22.01 -1.39
C ASP A 13 -3.14 -22.57 -1.65
N ALA A 14 -3.92 -22.77 -0.62
CA ALA A 14 -5.30 -23.22 -0.74
C ALA A 14 -6.16 -22.19 -1.50
N THR A 15 -5.95 -20.91 -1.23
CA THR A 15 -6.65 -19.82 -1.93
C THR A 15 -6.30 -19.79 -3.40
N ARG A 16 -5.03 -19.94 -3.77
CA ARG A 16 -4.60 -20.00 -5.17
C ARG A 16 -5.26 -21.15 -5.91
N GLU A 17 -5.28 -22.35 -5.29
CA GLU A 17 -5.94 -23.52 -5.87
C GLU A 17 -7.43 -23.26 -6.10
N ARG A 18 -8.10 -22.69 -5.11
CA ARG A 18 -9.52 -22.39 -5.20
C ARG A 18 -9.82 -21.36 -6.30
N LEU A 19 -8.99 -20.33 -6.42
CA LEU A 19 -9.14 -19.35 -7.48
C LEU A 19 -9.00 -19.98 -8.87
N ARG A 20 -8.03 -20.88 -9.05
CA ARG A 20 -7.86 -21.61 -10.32
C ARG A 20 -9.05 -22.51 -10.61
N GLU A 21 -9.58 -23.20 -9.61
CA GLU A 21 -10.74 -24.07 -9.76
C GLU A 21 -11.99 -23.33 -10.24
N VAL A 22 -12.17 -22.08 -9.82
CA VAL A 22 -13.30 -21.25 -10.26
C VAL A 22 -13.02 -20.47 -11.53
N GLY A 23 -11.86 -20.70 -12.18
CA GLY A 23 -11.53 -20.11 -13.48
C GLY A 23 -10.84 -18.76 -13.41
N ALA A 24 -10.45 -18.30 -12.22
CA ALA A 24 -9.69 -17.07 -12.10
C ALA A 24 -8.24 -17.27 -12.54
N GLU A 25 -7.64 -16.23 -13.11
CA GLU A 25 -6.24 -16.23 -13.52
C GLU A 25 -5.47 -15.15 -12.76
N ARG A 26 -4.22 -15.45 -12.40
CA ARG A 26 -3.35 -14.46 -11.80
C ARG A 26 -2.96 -13.43 -12.85
N VAL A 27 -3.32 -12.17 -12.64
CA VAL A 27 -3.01 -11.08 -13.57
C VAL A 27 -1.69 -10.38 -13.26
N ALA A 28 -1.26 -10.40 -12.01
CA ALA A 28 0.01 -9.79 -11.61
C ALA A 28 0.48 -10.34 -10.26
N ALA A 29 1.79 -10.27 -10.03
CA ALA A 29 2.40 -10.41 -8.73
C ALA A 29 3.37 -9.25 -8.55
N LYS A 30 3.28 -8.55 -7.41
CA LYS A 30 4.07 -7.36 -7.15
C LYS A 30 4.67 -7.41 -5.76
N ARG A 31 5.86 -6.84 -5.63
CA ARG A 31 6.42 -6.46 -4.35
C ARG A 31 6.07 -5.01 -4.07
N GLN A 32 5.58 -4.77 -2.87
CA GLN A 32 5.21 -3.44 -2.41
C GLN A 32 6.05 -3.08 -1.20
N ARG A 33 6.59 -1.88 -1.22
CA ARG A 33 7.29 -1.30 -0.08
C ARG A 33 6.53 -0.05 0.33
N ASP A 34 5.87 -0.15 1.48
CA ASP A 34 5.03 0.91 2.02
C ASP A 34 5.74 1.58 3.18
N THR A 35 5.96 2.89 3.07
CA THR A 35 6.45 3.69 4.18
C THR A 35 5.30 4.51 4.73
N TYR A 36 5.00 4.32 6.00
CA TYR A 36 3.96 5.07 6.73
C TYR A 36 4.59 6.22 7.48
N TYR A 37 3.92 7.35 7.46
CA TYR A 37 4.40 8.59 8.08
C TYR A 37 3.47 9.02 9.21
N ASP A 38 4.07 9.69 10.20
CA ASP A 38 3.32 10.34 11.25
C ASP A 38 3.45 11.85 11.11
N ALA A 39 2.39 12.56 11.50
CA ALA A 39 2.33 14.01 11.36
C ALA A 39 3.02 14.70 12.55
N PRO A 40 3.57 15.91 12.35
CA PRO A 40 4.22 16.64 13.45
C PRO A 40 3.25 17.21 14.48
N HIS A 41 1.96 17.31 14.14
CA HIS A 41 0.95 17.97 14.95
C HIS A 41 -0.11 17.04 15.53
N ARG A 42 -0.07 15.76 15.20
CA ARG A 42 -0.99 14.75 15.75
C ARG A 42 -0.46 13.35 15.49
N ASP A 43 -0.89 12.42 16.33
CA ASP A 43 -0.55 11.00 16.23
C ASP A 43 -1.61 10.29 15.39
N PHE A 44 -1.25 9.83 14.21
CA PHE A 44 -2.18 9.14 13.30
C PHE A 44 -2.70 7.81 13.87
N ALA A 45 -1.95 7.15 14.73
CA ALA A 45 -2.44 5.96 15.40
C ALA A 45 -3.61 6.28 16.35
N GLU A 46 -3.56 7.42 17.02
CA GLU A 46 -4.64 7.88 17.90
C GLU A 46 -5.84 8.38 17.11
N THR A 47 -5.62 9.03 15.98
CA THR A 47 -6.69 9.60 15.17
C THR A 47 -7.28 8.63 14.15
N ASP A 48 -6.76 7.39 14.09
CA ASP A 48 -7.17 6.37 13.13
C ASP A 48 -7.00 6.83 11.67
N GLU A 49 -5.86 7.45 11.42
CA GLU A 49 -5.48 7.93 10.10
C GLU A 49 -4.23 7.21 9.61
N ALA A 50 -4.00 7.23 8.29
CA ALA A 50 -2.76 6.72 7.72
C ALA A 50 -2.31 7.57 6.54
N LEU A 51 -1.01 7.82 6.45
CA LEU A 51 -0.37 8.44 5.30
C LEU A 51 0.75 7.51 4.85
N ARG A 52 0.71 7.12 3.59
CA ARG A 52 1.60 6.10 3.05
C ARG A 52 2.18 6.53 1.71
N ILE A 53 3.47 6.28 1.53
CA ILE A 53 4.09 6.27 0.20
C ILE A 53 4.36 4.81 -0.16
N ARG A 54 3.77 4.36 -1.26
CA ARG A 54 3.93 3.00 -1.77
C ARG A 54 4.82 3.00 -2.99
N ARG A 55 5.84 2.13 -2.97
CA ARG A 55 6.66 1.82 -4.12
C ARG A 55 6.37 0.38 -4.52
N GLU A 56 6.21 0.15 -5.82
CA GLU A 56 5.90 -1.17 -6.36
C GLU A 56 6.93 -1.59 -7.38
N ALA A 57 7.20 -2.91 -7.43
CA ALA A 57 8.01 -3.53 -8.45
C ALA A 57 7.48 -4.92 -8.77
N PRO A 58 7.78 -5.50 -9.95
CA PRO A 58 7.45 -6.89 -10.22
C PRO A 58 8.04 -7.80 -9.15
N ALA A 59 7.36 -8.90 -8.84
CA ALA A 59 7.87 -9.88 -7.90
C ALA A 59 9.19 -10.48 -8.41
N ALA A 60 10.05 -10.92 -7.48
CA ALA A 60 11.41 -11.36 -7.80
C ALA A 60 11.47 -12.52 -8.79
N ASP A 61 10.44 -13.35 -8.85
CA ASP A 61 10.34 -14.44 -9.83
C ASP A 61 9.96 -13.96 -11.23
N GLU A 62 9.64 -12.68 -11.38
CA GLU A 62 9.21 -12.07 -12.65
C GLU A 62 10.21 -11.05 -13.19
N GLY A 63 11.37 -10.89 -12.56
CA GLY A 63 12.39 -9.97 -13.04
C GLY A 63 13.22 -9.31 -11.98
N ALA A 64 13.63 -8.07 -12.23
CA ALA A 64 14.55 -7.31 -11.40
C ALA A 64 14.04 -7.07 -9.98
N SER A 65 14.98 -6.92 -9.04
CA SER A 65 14.65 -6.50 -7.67
C SER A 65 14.10 -5.07 -7.68
N PRO A 66 13.35 -4.67 -6.64
CA PRO A 66 12.85 -3.30 -6.51
C PRO A 66 13.94 -2.22 -6.56
N GLU A 67 15.16 -2.59 -6.20
CA GLU A 67 16.32 -1.69 -6.20
C GLU A 67 16.94 -1.51 -7.58
N GLU A 68 16.76 -2.48 -8.46
CA GLU A 68 17.31 -2.49 -9.81
C GLU A 68 16.33 -2.02 -10.88
N ALA A 69 15.03 -2.07 -10.57
CA ALA A 69 14.01 -1.61 -11.48
C ALA A 69 14.08 -0.08 -11.61
N PRO A 70 13.87 0.46 -12.82
CA PRO A 70 13.66 1.90 -12.94
C PRO A 70 12.50 2.28 -12.05
N ASP A 71 12.63 3.37 -11.29
CA ASP A 71 11.59 3.83 -10.40
C ASP A 71 10.30 4.08 -11.20
N PRO A 72 9.25 3.25 -11.05
CA PRO A 72 8.01 3.45 -11.80
C PRO A 72 7.18 4.59 -11.25
N GLY A 73 7.74 5.37 -10.33
CA GLY A 73 7.02 6.32 -9.53
C GLY A 73 6.55 5.68 -8.23
N ALA A 74 5.82 6.46 -7.48
CA ALA A 74 5.25 6.03 -6.23
C ALA A 74 3.78 6.45 -6.17
N THR A 75 3.06 5.91 -5.20
CA THR A 75 1.69 6.29 -4.92
C THR A 75 1.62 6.81 -3.50
N VAL A 76 1.09 8.02 -3.32
CA VAL A 76 0.80 8.56 -1.99
C VAL A 76 -0.68 8.36 -1.69
N THR A 77 -0.96 7.86 -0.50
CA THR A 77 -2.33 7.58 -0.06
C THR A 77 -2.55 8.14 1.33
N TYR A 78 -3.63 8.89 1.49
CA TYR A 78 -4.15 9.28 2.78
C TYR A 78 -5.44 8.51 3.06
N LYS A 79 -5.53 7.91 4.25
CA LYS A 79 -6.73 7.22 4.72
C LYS A 79 -7.22 7.90 5.99
N GLY A 80 -8.48 8.32 5.98
CA GLY A 80 -9.12 8.91 7.13
C GLY A 80 -9.65 7.87 8.12
N PRO A 81 -10.23 8.31 9.24
CA PRO A 81 -10.80 7.43 10.25
C PRO A 81 -11.92 6.55 9.69
N LEU A 82 -12.12 5.40 10.32
CA LEU A 82 -13.23 4.51 9.95
C LEU A 82 -14.57 5.21 10.13
N LEU A 83 -15.38 5.18 9.08
CA LEU A 83 -16.75 5.69 9.07
C LEU A 83 -17.76 4.59 9.38
N ASP A 84 -17.43 3.35 9.01
CA ASP A 84 -18.22 2.16 9.29
C ASP A 84 -17.27 1.01 9.60
N ALA A 85 -17.26 0.56 10.85
CA ALA A 85 -16.35 -0.51 11.28
C ALA A 85 -16.69 -1.87 10.66
N ALA A 86 -17.96 -2.14 10.39
CA ALA A 86 -18.39 -3.41 9.81
C ALA A 86 -17.94 -3.59 8.36
N SER A 87 -18.04 -2.55 7.56
CA SER A 87 -17.63 -2.56 6.15
C SER A 87 -16.20 -2.05 5.92
N LYS A 88 -15.52 -1.60 6.98
CA LYS A 88 -14.20 -0.96 6.88
C LYS A 88 -14.19 0.24 5.95
N THR A 89 -15.28 1.01 5.93
CA THR A 89 -15.40 2.19 5.08
C THR A 89 -14.65 3.37 5.69
N ARG A 90 -13.83 4.03 4.89
CA ARG A 90 -13.11 5.25 5.27
C ARG A 90 -12.87 6.13 4.05
N ALA A 91 -12.65 7.42 4.28
CA ALA A 91 -12.21 8.31 3.23
C ALA A 91 -10.80 7.93 2.79
N GLU A 92 -10.56 7.96 1.49
CA GLU A 92 -9.25 7.68 0.92
C GLU A 92 -8.96 8.66 -0.21
N HIS A 93 -7.76 9.22 -0.21
CA HIS A 93 -7.26 10.09 -1.26
C HIS A 93 -5.93 9.53 -1.73
N GLU A 94 -5.82 9.24 -3.00
CA GLU A 94 -4.65 8.60 -3.58
C GLU A 94 -4.26 9.28 -4.88
N THR A 95 -2.97 9.46 -5.09
CA THR A 95 -2.44 9.96 -6.35
C THR A 95 -1.05 9.40 -6.60
N GLY A 96 -0.71 9.23 -7.88
CA GLY A 96 0.63 8.87 -8.28
C GLY A 96 1.58 10.06 -8.20
N VAL A 97 2.84 9.79 -7.92
CA VAL A 97 3.92 10.76 -7.95
C VAL A 97 5.10 10.18 -8.73
N ASP A 98 5.74 11.00 -9.56
CA ASP A 98 6.85 10.54 -10.39
C ASP A 98 8.12 10.25 -9.59
N ASP A 99 8.32 10.95 -8.49
CA ASP A 99 9.51 10.84 -7.66
C ASP A 99 9.13 10.71 -6.19
N GLY A 100 9.11 9.47 -5.70
CA GLY A 100 8.78 9.17 -4.31
C GLY A 100 9.82 9.70 -3.32
N GLU A 101 11.08 9.75 -3.70
CA GLU A 101 12.15 10.28 -2.84
C GLU A 101 11.99 11.79 -2.65
N ALA A 102 11.63 12.52 -3.70
CA ALA A 102 11.37 13.95 -3.59
C ALA A 102 10.15 14.21 -2.69
N LEU A 103 9.09 13.41 -2.82
CA LEU A 103 7.93 13.53 -1.94
C LEU A 103 8.29 13.23 -0.49
N ALA A 104 9.09 12.20 -0.24
CA ALA A 104 9.57 11.88 1.10
C ALA A 104 10.36 13.05 1.71
N ALA A 105 11.20 13.71 0.90
CA ALA A 105 11.95 14.88 1.35
C ALA A 105 11.02 16.06 1.66
N VAL A 106 9.96 16.26 0.88
CA VAL A 106 8.95 17.30 1.14
C VAL A 106 8.25 17.04 2.48
N LEU A 107 7.83 15.81 2.73
CA LEU A 107 7.17 15.44 3.98
C LEU A 107 8.12 15.63 5.18
N SER A 108 9.37 15.20 5.03
CA SER A 108 10.39 15.40 6.07
C SER A 108 10.61 16.89 6.37
N GLY A 109 10.68 17.71 5.31
CA GLY A 109 10.82 19.15 5.46
C GLY A 109 9.64 19.81 6.17
N LEU A 110 8.46 19.22 6.09
CA LEU A 110 7.25 19.69 6.80
C LEU A 110 7.13 19.13 8.21
N GLY A 111 8.07 18.27 8.63
CA GLY A 111 8.07 17.70 9.97
C GLY A 111 7.41 16.33 10.10
N PHE A 112 6.99 15.72 8.98
CA PHE A 112 6.50 14.35 8.99
C PHE A 112 7.66 13.38 9.15
N GLU A 113 7.45 12.33 9.93
CA GLU A 113 8.49 11.33 10.20
C GLU A 113 8.04 9.94 9.76
N PRO A 114 8.96 9.14 9.18
CA PRO A 114 8.65 7.74 8.92
C PRO A 114 8.39 7.01 10.25
N ALA A 115 7.23 6.38 10.34
CA ALA A 115 6.83 5.61 11.53
C ALA A 115 7.07 4.12 11.35
N ALA A 116 6.87 3.60 10.14
CA ALA A 116 7.04 2.19 9.84
C ALA A 116 7.25 1.98 8.34
N THR A 117 8.00 0.95 7.99
CA THR A 117 8.12 0.48 6.61
C THR A 117 7.71 -0.98 6.57
N VAL A 118 6.81 -1.31 5.65
CA VAL A 118 6.28 -2.66 5.48
C VAL A 118 6.56 -3.11 4.06
N GLU A 119 7.14 -4.29 3.92
CA GLU A 119 7.32 -4.93 2.61
C GLU A 119 6.38 -6.11 2.51
N LYS A 120 5.74 -6.26 1.34
CA LYS A 120 4.83 -7.36 1.08
C LYS A 120 4.84 -7.75 -0.38
N ARG A 121 4.47 -9.01 -0.62
CA ARG A 121 4.23 -9.53 -1.96
C ARG A 121 2.72 -9.72 -2.11
N ARG A 122 2.18 -9.18 -3.20
CA ARG A 122 0.76 -9.32 -3.50
C ARG A 122 0.56 -9.98 -4.85
N GLU A 123 -0.47 -10.81 -4.92
CA GLU A 123 -0.97 -11.38 -6.16
C GLU A 123 -2.34 -10.80 -6.45
N PHE A 124 -2.55 -10.48 -7.71
CA PHE A 124 -3.83 -9.96 -8.21
C PHE A 124 -4.42 -10.98 -9.17
N TRP A 125 -5.66 -11.34 -8.92
CA TRP A 125 -6.37 -12.39 -9.65
C TRP A 125 -7.63 -11.84 -10.35
#